data_d5fa349067098cb09b7e3a571fcf6d90
#
_entry.id   d5fa349067098cb09b7e3a571fcf6d90
#
_cell.length_a   1.000
_cell.length_b   1.000
_cell.length_c   1.000
_cell.angle_alpha   90.00
_cell.angle_beta   90.00
_cell.angle_gamma   90.00
#
_symmetry.space_group_name_H-M   'P 1'
#
loop_
_entity.id
_entity.type
_entity.pdbx_description
1 polymer ?
#
loop_
_entity_poly.entity_id
_entity_poly.type
_entity_poly.pdbx_seq_one_letter_code
_entity_poly.pdbx_strand_id
1 'polypeptide(L)'
;MCFLPFTRMMMTSFFVIVTYFSLFSSLTAQNFPTELFQNSAQGTEFWLAVPGNDDPQQPVNSLEFYVTSMYDTEVTIEAPGFGYLRTEKLKAFKVVTFSSLKQTANWAWEIWKSEEIVKHGIRISAPQPISVYVLNAKTVSSDGYLAIPTNVWGTKYIHNSYYDFAEVRPWKTGFTIIAKEDQTKVSIELKGKGKSIARTVNKRRIGDKWSVILDKGDTYSVMGDGTTQGGFDLSGSSITGDKPIGLISFHQRVI
;
A
#
# COMPACT_ATOMS: atom_id res chain seq x y z
N MET A 1 13.35 -52.94 67.59
CA MET A 1 14.13 -51.96 66.90
C MET A 1 13.87 -52.12 65.39
N CYS A 2 12.96 -51.36 64.83
CA CYS A 2 12.52 -51.56 63.44
C CYS A 2 12.86 -50.29 62.68
N PHE A 3 13.82 -50.37 61.78
CA PHE A 3 14.17 -49.26 60.87
C PHE A 3 13.28 -49.35 59.62
N LEU A 4 12.40 -48.38 59.37
CA LEU A 4 11.69 -48.19 58.13
C LEU A 4 12.48 -47.21 57.20
N PRO A 5 12.54 -47.46 55.91
CA PRO A 5 13.41 -46.71 55.04
C PRO A 5 12.77 -45.43 54.59
N PHE A 6 13.51 -44.33 54.74
CA PHE A 6 13.17 -42.94 54.44
C PHE A 6 13.28 -42.57 52.93
N THR A 7 13.46 -43.57 52.07
CA THR A 7 13.83 -43.36 50.67
C THR A 7 12.68 -43.32 49.63
N ARG A 8 11.42 -43.59 50.06
CA ARG A 8 10.29 -43.62 49.07
C ARG A 8 9.48 -42.33 48.95
N MET A 9 9.68 -41.37 49.84
CA MET A 9 8.88 -40.13 49.86
C MET A 9 9.46 -38.98 49.04
N MET A 10 10.74 -39.02 48.64
CA MET A 10 11.37 -38.00 47.83
C MET A 10 11.20 -38.18 46.31
N MET A 11 10.92 -39.38 45.82
CA MET A 11 10.77 -39.63 44.37
C MET A 11 9.39 -39.26 43.83
N THR A 12 8.35 -39.30 44.63
CA THR A 12 6.99 -38.94 44.20
C THR A 12 6.79 -37.42 44.08
N SER A 13 7.48 -36.60 44.87
CA SER A 13 7.39 -35.17 44.81
C SER A 13 8.11 -34.56 43.59
N PHE A 14 9.16 -35.23 43.10
CA PHE A 14 9.91 -34.78 41.94
C PHE A 14 9.15 -35.03 40.61
N PHE A 15 8.39 -36.12 40.55
CA PHE A 15 7.56 -36.43 39.35
C PHE A 15 6.35 -35.54 39.22
N VAL A 16 5.75 -35.08 40.30
CA VAL A 16 4.61 -34.16 40.26
C VAL A 16 5.03 -32.73 39.84
N ILE A 17 6.23 -32.28 40.21
CA ILE A 17 6.74 -30.96 39.81
C ILE A 17 7.13 -30.94 38.33
N VAL A 18 7.71 -32.03 37.79
CA VAL A 18 8.07 -32.12 36.37
C VAL A 18 6.85 -32.23 35.48
N THR A 19 5.78 -32.89 35.90
CA THR A 19 4.49 -32.92 35.16
C THR A 19 3.73 -31.58 35.20
N TYR A 20 3.85 -30.79 36.26
CA TYR A 20 3.28 -29.45 36.31
C TYR A 20 4.05 -28.45 35.43
N PHE A 21 5.35 -28.58 35.27
CA PHE A 21 6.15 -27.71 34.41
C PHE A 21 5.98 -28.05 32.93
N SER A 22 5.65 -29.29 32.57
CA SER A 22 5.35 -29.66 31.17
C SER A 22 3.95 -29.25 30.71
N LEU A 23 3.04 -28.95 31.64
CA LEU A 23 1.68 -28.42 31.30
C LEU A 23 1.66 -26.90 31.05
N PHE A 24 2.70 -26.18 31.49
CA PHE A 24 2.79 -24.71 31.21
C PHE A 24 3.57 -24.37 29.95
N SER A 25 4.20 -25.32 29.27
CA SER A 25 4.94 -25.05 28.03
C SER A 25 4.12 -25.16 26.73
N SER A 26 2.82 -25.37 26.81
CA SER A 26 1.91 -25.33 25.66
C SER A 26 0.95 -24.13 25.68
N LEU A 27 1.45 -22.96 26.09
CA LEU A 27 0.89 -21.73 25.58
C LEU A 27 1.33 -21.63 24.11
N THR A 28 0.70 -22.44 23.28
CA THR A 28 0.70 -22.25 21.85
C THR A 28 0.26 -20.81 21.60
N ALA A 29 1.07 -20.07 20.84
CA ALA A 29 0.65 -18.82 20.27
C ALA A 29 -0.78 -19.01 19.75
N GLN A 30 -1.75 -18.28 20.31
CA GLN A 30 -3.11 -18.31 19.81
C GLN A 30 -3.01 -17.94 18.34
N ASN A 31 -3.21 -18.92 17.46
CA ASN A 31 -3.47 -18.64 16.06
C ASN A 31 -4.78 -17.85 16.03
N PHE A 32 -4.68 -16.53 16.00
CA PHE A 32 -5.84 -15.71 15.70
C PHE A 32 -6.38 -16.18 14.37
N PRO A 33 -7.71 -16.40 14.27
CA PRO A 33 -8.31 -16.82 13.02
C PRO A 33 -7.92 -15.78 11.95
N THR A 34 -7.31 -16.22 10.88
CA THR A 34 -7.00 -15.41 9.70
C THR A 34 -8.24 -14.69 9.15
N GLU A 35 -9.42 -15.21 9.44
CA GLU A 35 -10.72 -14.62 9.10
C GLU A 35 -10.95 -13.22 9.70
N LEU A 36 -10.39 -12.91 10.88
CA LEU A 36 -10.51 -11.58 11.48
C LEU A 36 -9.82 -10.48 10.67
N PHE A 37 -8.88 -10.86 9.79
CA PHE A 37 -8.11 -9.91 8.98
C PHE A 37 -8.57 -9.88 7.51
N GLN A 38 -9.50 -10.71 7.09
CA GLN A 38 -9.92 -10.82 5.68
C GLN A 38 -10.55 -9.54 5.12
N ASN A 39 -11.07 -8.66 5.99
CA ASN A 39 -11.67 -7.37 5.60
C ASN A 39 -11.09 -6.19 6.35
N SER A 40 -9.87 -6.31 6.89
CA SER A 40 -9.23 -5.23 7.64
C SER A 40 -8.17 -4.52 6.79
N ALA A 41 -7.78 -3.31 7.23
CA ALA A 41 -6.62 -2.61 6.68
C ALA A 41 -5.29 -3.20 7.17
N GLN A 42 -5.31 -4.33 7.90
CA GLN A 42 -4.13 -5.06 8.33
C GLN A 42 -3.87 -6.25 7.42
N GLY A 43 -2.61 -6.51 7.15
CA GLY A 43 -2.18 -7.64 6.32
C GLY A 43 -0.68 -7.84 6.37
N THR A 44 -0.20 -8.81 5.62
CA THR A 44 1.23 -9.18 5.59
C THR A 44 1.95 -8.71 4.33
N GLU A 45 1.20 -8.23 3.32
CA GLU A 45 1.77 -7.73 2.08
C GLU A 45 0.95 -6.55 1.55
N PHE A 46 1.66 -5.51 1.15
CA PHE A 46 1.13 -4.28 0.56
C PHE A 46 1.93 -3.94 -0.68
N TRP A 47 1.25 -3.53 -1.74
CA TRP A 47 1.84 -2.84 -2.87
C TRP A 47 1.30 -1.43 -2.93
N LEU A 48 2.18 -0.47 -3.05
CA LEU A 48 1.91 0.95 -2.93
C LEU A 48 2.37 1.70 -4.17
N ALA A 49 1.74 2.82 -4.44
CA ALA A 49 2.20 3.80 -5.41
C ALA A 49 2.04 5.19 -4.82
N VAL A 50 2.88 6.12 -5.23
CA VAL A 50 2.85 7.51 -4.78
C VAL A 50 2.52 8.39 -5.99
N PRO A 51 1.24 8.76 -6.19
CA PRO A 51 0.90 9.75 -7.20
C PRO A 51 1.59 11.07 -6.92
N GLY A 52 1.87 11.84 -7.98
CA GLY A 52 2.47 13.16 -7.85
C GLY A 52 1.62 14.10 -7.02
N ASN A 53 2.23 14.79 -6.08
CA ASN A 53 1.62 15.79 -5.21
C ASN A 53 2.11 17.18 -5.59
N ASP A 54 1.20 18.13 -5.83
CA ASP A 54 1.43 19.53 -6.16
C ASP A 54 2.31 19.72 -7.42
N ASP A 55 3.57 20.00 -7.26
CA ASP A 55 4.52 20.33 -8.33
C ASP A 55 5.71 19.38 -8.36
N PRO A 56 6.04 18.80 -9.54
CA PRO A 56 7.23 17.96 -9.68
C PRO A 56 8.54 18.71 -9.38
N GLN A 57 8.58 20.03 -9.51
CA GLN A 57 9.76 20.85 -9.21
C GLN A 57 9.88 21.24 -7.73
N GLN A 58 8.80 21.10 -6.95
CA GLN A 58 8.85 21.34 -5.51
C GLN A 58 9.54 20.18 -4.81
N PRO A 59 10.50 20.46 -3.93
CA PRO A 59 11.12 19.39 -3.15
C PRO A 59 10.08 18.69 -2.29
N VAL A 60 10.15 17.37 -2.24
CA VAL A 60 9.42 16.58 -1.26
C VAL A 60 10.11 16.80 0.09
N ASN A 61 9.40 17.33 1.07
CA ASN A 61 9.93 17.53 2.42
C ASN A 61 10.06 16.18 3.13
N SER A 62 9.05 15.32 2.98
CA SER A 62 9.11 13.94 3.42
C SER A 62 8.23 13.04 2.56
N LEU A 63 8.74 11.87 2.22
CA LEU A 63 7.95 10.74 1.76
C LEU A 63 8.23 9.61 2.74
N GLU A 64 7.24 9.28 3.54
CA GLU A 64 7.37 8.39 4.67
C GLU A 64 6.32 7.29 4.66
N PHE A 65 6.74 6.12 5.12
CA PHE A 65 5.90 4.95 5.29
C PHE A 65 5.94 4.57 6.76
N TYR A 66 4.84 4.78 7.45
CA TYR A 66 4.68 4.44 8.87
C TYR A 66 4.08 3.05 8.97
N VAL A 67 4.76 2.16 9.66
CA VAL A 67 4.32 0.78 9.83
C VAL A 67 4.18 0.45 11.31
N THR A 68 3.04 -0.12 11.67
CA THR A 68 2.76 -0.57 13.03
C THR A 68 2.16 -1.98 13.04
N SER A 69 2.31 -2.68 14.16
CA SER A 69 1.76 -4.02 14.37
C SER A 69 1.40 -4.22 15.83
N MET A 70 0.48 -5.14 16.09
CA MET A 70 0.20 -5.66 17.42
C MET A 70 1.22 -6.72 17.87
N TYR A 71 2.13 -7.13 16.98
CA TYR A 71 3.09 -8.20 17.18
C TYR A 71 4.52 -7.72 16.96
N ASP A 72 5.48 -8.37 17.64
CA ASP A 72 6.89 -8.27 17.27
C ASP A 72 7.08 -8.91 15.88
N THR A 73 7.69 -8.20 14.95
CA THR A 73 7.92 -8.68 13.59
C THR A 73 9.11 -7.98 12.93
N GLU A 74 9.46 -8.42 11.73
CA GLU A 74 10.38 -7.70 10.85
C GLU A 74 9.60 -7.17 9.66
N VAL A 75 9.82 -5.91 9.32
CA VAL A 75 9.17 -5.25 8.17
C VAL A 75 10.19 -5.02 7.09
N THR A 76 9.90 -5.49 5.90
CA THR A 76 10.71 -5.26 4.70
C THR A 76 9.98 -4.31 3.76
N ILE A 77 10.68 -3.26 3.32
CA ILE A 77 10.27 -2.38 2.24
C ILE A 77 11.17 -2.59 1.03
N GLU A 78 10.55 -2.74 -0.14
CA GLU A 78 11.20 -2.93 -1.42
C GLU A 78 10.65 -1.91 -2.44
N ALA A 79 11.52 -1.25 -3.17
CA ALA A 79 11.15 -0.45 -4.34
C ALA A 79 12.04 -0.90 -5.51
N PRO A 80 11.65 -1.99 -6.21
CA PRO A 80 12.52 -2.66 -7.19
C PRO A 80 12.97 -1.75 -8.33
N GLY A 81 12.09 -0.84 -8.80
CA GLY A 81 12.42 0.12 -9.85
C GLY A 81 13.50 1.13 -9.45
N PHE A 82 13.80 1.23 -8.16
CA PHE A 82 14.83 2.13 -7.61
C PHE A 82 16.00 1.39 -6.96
N GLY A 83 16.01 0.05 -7.03
CA GLY A 83 17.04 -0.77 -6.39
C GLY A 83 17.07 -0.63 -4.85
N TYR A 84 15.93 -0.31 -4.25
CA TYR A 84 15.82 -0.07 -2.80
C TYR A 84 15.27 -1.30 -2.08
N LEU A 85 15.97 -1.71 -1.03
CA LEU A 85 15.58 -2.78 -0.12
C LEU A 85 16.04 -2.42 1.29
N ARG A 86 15.13 -2.49 2.26
CA ARG A 86 15.47 -2.29 3.68
C ARG A 86 14.56 -3.14 4.57
N THR A 87 15.14 -3.70 5.63
CA THR A 87 14.40 -4.45 6.65
C THR A 87 14.65 -3.84 8.01
N GLU A 88 13.61 -3.71 8.82
CA GLU A 88 13.65 -3.16 10.18
C GLU A 88 12.85 -4.03 11.14
N LYS A 89 13.34 -4.15 12.38
CA LYS A 89 12.61 -4.81 13.46
C LYS A 89 11.53 -3.89 14.00
N LEU A 90 10.30 -4.37 14.02
CA LEU A 90 9.15 -3.68 14.59
C LEU A 90 8.73 -4.37 15.89
N LYS A 91 8.74 -3.63 16.99
CA LYS A 91 8.20 -4.07 18.27
C LYS A 91 6.69 -3.85 18.31
N ALA A 92 5.99 -4.76 18.98
CA ALA A 92 4.54 -4.64 19.18
C ALA A 92 4.13 -3.27 19.73
N PHE A 93 3.08 -2.67 19.15
CA PHE A 93 2.54 -1.35 19.51
C PHE A 93 3.52 -0.18 19.33
N LYS A 94 4.58 -0.38 18.56
CA LYS A 94 5.49 0.69 18.13
C LYS A 94 5.29 1.01 16.65
N VAL A 95 5.95 2.06 16.20
CA VAL A 95 5.96 2.48 14.80
C VAL A 95 7.40 2.41 14.30
N VAL A 96 7.58 1.83 13.12
CA VAL A 96 8.78 1.96 12.32
C VAL A 96 8.48 2.90 11.16
N THR A 97 9.40 3.80 10.86
CA THR A 97 9.28 4.76 9.76
C THR A 97 10.36 4.49 8.72
N PHE A 98 9.94 4.24 7.49
CA PHE A 98 10.83 4.25 6.34
C PHE A 98 10.69 5.59 5.62
N SER A 99 11.82 6.24 5.36
CA SER A 99 11.85 7.51 4.64
C SER A 99 12.71 7.39 3.40
N SER A 100 12.22 7.86 2.27
CA SER A 100 12.97 7.91 1.01
C SER A 100 14.03 9.02 0.99
N LEU A 101 13.95 9.98 1.92
CA LEU A 101 14.74 11.21 1.95
C LEU A 101 16.26 11.03 1.99
N LYS A 102 16.76 9.89 2.41
CA LYS A 102 18.20 9.71 2.66
C LYS A 102 18.96 9.08 1.50
N GLN A 103 18.30 8.59 0.47
CA GLN A 103 18.96 7.73 -0.53
C GLN A 103 18.74 8.09 -2.00
N THR A 104 17.68 8.82 -2.33
CA THR A 104 17.39 9.26 -3.71
C THR A 104 16.72 10.63 -3.69
N ALA A 105 16.71 11.31 -4.84
CA ALA A 105 15.84 12.47 -5.00
C ALA A 105 14.39 12.04 -4.78
N ASN A 106 13.76 12.54 -3.72
CA ASN A 106 12.46 12.07 -3.22
C ASN A 106 11.34 12.09 -4.25
N TRP A 107 11.36 13.09 -5.15
CA TRP A 107 10.44 13.20 -6.26
C TRP A 107 10.52 12.02 -7.25
N ALA A 108 11.60 11.26 -7.28
CA ALA A 108 11.77 10.13 -8.19
C ALA A 108 10.78 8.98 -7.88
N TRP A 109 10.29 8.88 -6.65
CA TRP A 109 9.32 7.85 -6.26
C TRP A 109 7.88 8.24 -6.59
N GLU A 110 7.63 9.51 -6.86
CA GLU A 110 6.33 9.99 -7.31
C GLU A 110 6.07 9.62 -8.77
N ILE A 111 4.81 9.39 -9.10
CA ILE A 111 4.36 9.07 -10.45
C ILE A 111 3.79 10.33 -11.11
N TRP A 112 4.53 10.87 -12.05
CA TRP A 112 4.15 12.06 -12.84
C TRP A 112 3.76 11.74 -14.28
N LYS A 113 4.03 10.51 -14.71
CA LYS A 113 3.72 10.03 -16.06
C LYS A 113 2.28 9.55 -16.16
N SER A 114 1.61 9.91 -17.24
CA SER A 114 0.26 9.45 -17.55
C SER A 114 0.29 8.54 -18.76
N GLU A 115 -0.44 7.41 -18.66
CA GLU A 115 -0.60 6.42 -19.73
C GLU A 115 0.73 5.81 -20.19
N GLU A 116 1.69 5.73 -19.28
CA GLU A 116 2.95 5.02 -19.42
C GLU A 116 3.07 3.97 -18.31
N ILE A 117 3.62 2.82 -18.65
CA ILE A 117 3.97 1.80 -17.66
C ILE A 117 5.31 2.20 -17.03
N VAL A 118 5.33 2.33 -15.71
CA VAL A 118 6.55 2.64 -14.94
C VAL A 118 6.68 1.70 -13.75
N LYS A 119 7.92 1.38 -13.38
CA LYS A 119 8.23 0.43 -12.29
C LYS A 119 8.36 1.15 -10.95
N HIS A 120 7.28 1.83 -10.54
CA HIS A 120 7.23 2.64 -9.32
C HIS A 120 6.44 1.97 -8.18
N GLY A 121 6.10 0.70 -8.31
CA GLY A 121 5.49 -0.07 -7.21
C GLY A 121 6.45 -0.22 -6.04
N ILE A 122 5.96 0.03 -4.83
CA ILE A 122 6.67 -0.13 -3.57
C ILE A 122 5.98 -1.26 -2.82
N ARG A 123 6.75 -2.27 -2.42
CA ARG A 123 6.26 -3.39 -1.63
C ARG A 123 6.64 -3.22 -0.17
N ILE A 124 5.67 -3.40 0.74
CA ILE A 124 5.93 -3.53 2.18
C ILE A 124 5.36 -4.85 2.63
N SER A 125 6.18 -5.63 3.32
CA SER A 125 5.79 -6.96 3.78
C SER A 125 6.34 -7.29 5.16
N ALA A 126 5.62 -8.15 5.88
CA ALA A 126 6.03 -8.67 7.18
C ALA A 126 5.44 -10.06 7.42
N PRO A 127 6.08 -10.93 8.24
CA PRO A 127 5.53 -12.22 8.65
C PRO A 127 4.24 -12.12 9.48
N GLN A 128 4.09 -11.04 10.26
CA GLN A 128 2.89 -10.77 11.08
C GLN A 128 2.07 -9.63 10.46
N PRO A 129 0.75 -9.57 10.74
CA PRO A 129 -0.10 -8.48 10.24
C PRO A 129 0.40 -7.11 10.69
N ILE A 130 0.49 -6.21 9.73
CA ILE A 130 0.90 -4.82 9.90
C ILE A 130 -0.17 -3.88 9.34
N SER A 131 -0.19 -2.64 9.80
CA SER A 131 -0.88 -1.51 9.16
C SER A 131 0.16 -0.57 8.58
N VAL A 132 -0.11 -0.03 7.39
CA VAL A 132 0.81 0.82 6.66
C VAL A 132 0.13 2.14 6.31
N TYR A 133 0.75 3.26 6.69
CA TYR A 133 0.35 4.62 6.33
C TYR A 133 1.41 5.24 5.45
N VAL A 134 0.98 5.94 4.42
CA VAL A 134 1.85 6.67 3.50
C VAL A 134 1.62 8.16 3.71
N LEU A 135 2.70 8.93 3.83
CA LEU A 135 2.69 10.39 3.87
C LEU A 135 3.62 10.93 2.79
N ASN A 136 3.09 11.78 1.93
CA ASN A 136 3.85 12.55 0.96
C ASN A 136 3.67 14.05 1.29
N ALA A 137 4.64 14.64 1.97
CA ALA A 137 4.61 16.03 2.40
C ALA A 137 5.54 16.89 1.55
N LYS A 138 4.97 17.96 0.99
CA LYS A 138 5.68 19.05 0.32
C LYS A 138 5.49 20.36 1.08
N THR A 139 6.14 21.41 0.64
CA THR A 139 6.13 22.71 1.34
C THR A 139 4.71 23.30 1.50
N VAL A 140 3.84 23.06 0.53
CA VAL A 140 2.51 23.69 0.48
C VAL A 140 1.36 22.70 0.34
N SER A 141 1.66 21.41 0.28
CA SER A 141 0.67 20.34 0.14
C SER A 141 1.15 19.08 0.83
N SER A 142 0.26 18.39 1.51
CA SER A 142 0.55 17.10 2.12
C SER A 142 -0.60 16.15 1.86
N ASP A 143 -0.26 14.99 1.32
CA ASP A 143 -1.20 13.91 1.08
C ASP A 143 -0.78 12.66 1.81
N GLY A 144 -1.76 11.90 2.27
CA GLY A 144 -1.50 10.63 2.94
C GLY A 144 -2.68 9.70 2.82
N TYR A 145 -2.41 8.41 2.91
CA TYR A 145 -3.45 7.39 2.88
C TYR A 145 -3.08 6.18 3.73
N LEU A 146 -4.12 5.49 4.21
CA LEU A 146 -3.99 4.16 4.78
C LEU A 146 -3.93 3.15 3.64
N ALA A 147 -2.85 2.39 3.57
CA ALA A 147 -2.69 1.35 2.56
C ALA A 147 -3.65 0.16 2.82
N ILE A 148 -4.12 -0.43 1.76
CA ILE A 148 -4.97 -1.62 1.80
C ILE A 148 -4.13 -2.84 1.40
N PRO A 149 -4.11 -3.90 2.22
CA PRO A 149 -3.29 -5.09 1.93
C PRO A 149 -3.78 -5.84 0.70
N THR A 150 -2.86 -6.53 0.04
CA THR A 150 -3.12 -7.17 -1.27
C THR A 150 -4.11 -8.33 -1.24
N ASN A 151 -4.36 -8.92 -0.07
CA ASN A 151 -5.32 -10.02 0.09
C ASN A 151 -6.79 -9.59 -0.03
N VAL A 152 -7.08 -8.28 0.11
CA VAL A 152 -8.44 -7.74 -0.05
C VAL A 152 -8.63 -6.98 -1.37
N TRP A 153 -7.65 -7.02 -2.27
CA TRP A 153 -7.76 -6.39 -3.57
C TRP A 153 -8.77 -7.09 -4.45
N GLY A 154 -9.55 -6.30 -5.18
CA GLY A 154 -10.51 -6.78 -6.16
C GLY A 154 -9.98 -6.73 -7.59
N THR A 155 -10.84 -7.15 -8.51
CA THR A 155 -10.57 -7.10 -9.96
C THR A 155 -11.36 -6.02 -10.69
N LYS A 156 -12.33 -5.36 -10.03
CA LYS A 156 -13.21 -4.36 -10.66
C LYS A 156 -13.34 -3.15 -9.77
N TYR A 157 -13.11 -1.98 -10.36
CA TYR A 157 -13.17 -0.69 -9.67
C TYR A 157 -13.89 0.34 -10.52
N ILE A 158 -14.52 1.28 -9.84
CA ILE A 158 -15.02 2.52 -10.41
C ILE A 158 -14.21 3.65 -9.79
N HIS A 159 -13.52 4.41 -10.64
CA HIS A 159 -12.77 5.58 -10.21
C HIS A 159 -13.72 6.68 -9.71
N ASN A 160 -13.38 7.28 -8.59
CA ASN A 160 -14.04 8.44 -8.06
C ASN A 160 -12.99 9.48 -7.63
N SER A 161 -13.13 10.70 -8.11
CA SER A 161 -12.21 11.77 -7.83
C SER A 161 -12.93 13.13 -7.92
N TYR A 162 -12.22 14.16 -8.25
CA TYR A 162 -12.69 15.50 -8.39
C TYR A 162 -12.25 16.07 -9.76
N TYR A 163 -12.76 17.24 -10.16
CA TYR A 163 -12.34 17.85 -11.42
C TYR A 163 -10.93 18.43 -11.31
N ASP A 164 -10.23 18.50 -12.45
CA ASP A 164 -8.95 19.18 -12.54
C ASP A 164 -9.06 20.61 -12.07
N PHE A 165 -8.03 21.10 -11.40
CA PHE A 165 -7.95 22.46 -10.91
C PHE A 165 -6.81 23.20 -11.60
N ALA A 166 -7.04 24.41 -12.04
CA ALA A 166 -6.02 25.27 -12.62
C ALA A 166 -6.11 26.68 -12.03
N GLU A 167 -5.09 27.05 -11.31
CA GLU A 167 -4.90 28.42 -10.78
C GLU A 167 -3.67 29.06 -11.42
N VAL A 168 -2.49 28.67 -10.98
CA VAL A 168 -1.20 29.11 -11.54
C VAL A 168 -0.69 28.10 -12.55
N ARG A 169 -1.08 26.83 -12.36
CA ARG A 169 -0.79 25.69 -13.24
C ARG A 169 -1.93 24.67 -13.17
N PRO A 170 -2.00 23.73 -14.11
CA PRO A 170 -2.99 22.66 -14.02
C PRO A 170 -2.56 21.63 -12.98
N TRP A 171 -3.40 21.42 -11.95
CA TRP A 171 -3.33 20.25 -11.06
C TRP A 171 -4.33 19.22 -11.55
N LYS A 172 -3.84 18.03 -11.80
CA LYS A 172 -4.59 16.99 -12.48
C LYS A 172 -5.26 16.06 -11.48
N THR A 173 -6.46 15.62 -11.83
CA THR A 173 -7.11 14.47 -11.23
C THR A 173 -6.69 13.19 -11.96
N GLY A 174 -6.81 12.05 -11.32
CA GLY A 174 -6.50 10.79 -11.98
C GLY A 174 -6.57 9.57 -11.07
N PHE A 175 -6.15 8.47 -11.64
CA PHE A 175 -5.98 7.22 -10.89
C PHE A 175 -4.69 6.51 -11.28
N THR A 176 -4.16 5.74 -10.34
CA THR A 176 -2.99 4.87 -10.54
C THR A 176 -3.37 3.43 -10.26
N ILE A 177 -3.04 2.56 -11.18
CA ILE A 177 -3.20 1.12 -11.11
C ILE A 177 -1.86 0.52 -10.70
N ILE A 178 -1.90 -0.52 -9.84
CA ILE A 178 -0.72 -1.27 -9.42
C ILE A 178 -1.00 -2.76 -9.63
N ALA A 179 -0.08 -3.47 -10.28
CA ALA A 179 -0.12 -4.92 -10.41
C ALA A 179 0.75 -5.58 -9.33
N LYS A 180 0.22 -6.62 -8.70
CA LYS A 180 0.97 -7.48 -7.76
C LYS A 180 1.45 -8.80 -8.37
N GLU A 181 1.03 -9.08 -9.61
CA GLU A 181 1.34 -10.30 -10.36
C GLU A 181 1.76 -9.96 -11.78
N ASP A 182 2.66 -10.77 -12.34
CA ASP A 182 3.08 -10.62 -13.72
C ASP A 182 1.94 -10.89 -14.71
N GLN A 183 2.04 -10.29 -15.91
CA GLN A 183 1.10 -10.47 -17.01
C GLN A 183 -0.35 -10.19 -16.60
N THR A 184 -0.56 -9.18 -15.76
CA THR A 184 -1.89 -8.73 -15.37
C THR A 184 -2.48 -7.83 -16.46
N LYS A 185 -3.52 -8.30 -17.13
CA LYS A 185 -4.23 -7.52 -18.14
C LYS A 185 -5.27 -6.62 -17.46
N VAL A 186 -5.17 -5.33 -17.68
CA VAL A 186 -6.11 -4.33 -17.15
C VAL A 186 -6.83 -3.65 -18.30
N SER A 187 -8.15 -3.71 -18.28
CA SER A 187 -9.05 -3.02 -19.22
C SER A 187 -9.61 -1.77 -18.57
N ILE A 188 -9.59 -0.68 -19.30
CA ILE A 188 -10.03 0.64 -18.84
C ILE A 188 -11.09 1.15 -19.81
N GLU A 189 -12.23 1.62 -19.26
CA GLU A 189 -13.24 2.38 -19.99
C GLU A 189 -13.30 3.79 -19.38
N LEU A 190 -12.94 4.79 -20.15
CA LEU A 190 -12.88 6.16 -19.68
C LEU A 190 -14.30 6.74 -19.59
N LYS A 191 -14.65 7.25 -18.43
CA LYS A 191 -15.85 8.04 -18.17
C LYS A 191 -15.45 9.36 -17.50
N GLY A 192 -16.41 10.23 -17.31
CA GLY A 192 -16.15 11.49 -16.63
C GLY A 192 -17.20 12.54 -16.91
N LYS A 193 -16.95 13.71 -16.34
CA LYS A 193 -17.76 14.92 -16.50
C LYS A 193 -16.85 16.12 -16.74
N GLY A 194 -17.37 17.17 -17.33
CA GLY A 194 -16.59 18.39 -17.51
C GLY A 194 -17.31 19.41 -18.36
N LYS A 195 -16.78 20.62 -18.41
CA LYS A 195 -17.30 21.72 -19.24
C LYS A 195 -16.96 21.58 -20.73
N SER A 196 -16.02 20.71 -21.03
CA SER A 196 -15.57 20.38 -22.37
C SER A 196 -15.51 18.86 -22.54
N ILE A 197 -15.07 18.39 -23.69
CA ILE A 197 -14.84 16.97 -23.89
C ILE A 197 -13.74 16.54 -22.92
N ALA A 198 -14.12 15.81 -21.85
CA ALA A 198 -13.16 15.27 -20.88
C ALA A 198 -12.14 14.38 -21.62
N ARG A 199 -10.87 14.60 -21.35
CA ARG A 199 -9.77 13.89 -21.98
C ARG A 199 -8.60 13.74 -21.03
N THR A 200 -7.80 12.75 -21.30
CA THR A 200 -6.56 12.54 -20.58
C THR A 200 -5.41 13.35 -21.16
N VAL A 201 -4.26 13.35 -20.49
CA VAL A 201 -3.01 13.94 -20.99
C VAL A 201 -2.72 13.48 -22.41
N ASN A 202 -2.91 12.20 -22.73
CA ASN A 202 -2.67 11.62 -24.06
C ASN A 202 -3.89 11.72 -25.00
N LYS A 203 -4.83 12.64 -24.69
CA LYS A 203 -5.97 13.01 -25.54
C LYS A 203 -7.04 11.92 -25.70
N ARG A 204 -7.08 10.91 -24.84
CA ARG A 204 -8.21 9.98 -24.78
C ARG A 204 -9.48 10.70 -24.33
N ARG A 205 -10.61 10.26 -24.85
CA ARG A 205 -11.92 10.88 -24.64
C ARG A 205 -12.83 9.99 -23.82
N ILE A 206 -13.88 10.56 -23.27
CA ILE A 206 -14.96 9.78 -22.64
C ILE A 206 -15.49 8.77 -23.66
N GLY A 207 -15.61 7.50 -23.21
CA GLY A 207 -16.04 6.38 -24.03
C GLY A 207 -14.90 5.56 -24.61
N ASP A 208 -13.66 6.08 -24.61
CA ASP A 208 -12.51 5.30 -25.06
C ASP A 208 -12.28 4.09 -24.17
N LYS A 209 -11.92 2.98 -24.82
CA LYS A 209 -11.61 1.71 -24.16
C LYS A 209 -10.26 1.20 -24.64
N TRP A 210 -9.44 0.76 -23.70
CA TRP A 210 -8.14 0.15 -24.01
C TRP A 210 -7.73 -0.83 -22.91
N SER A 211 -6.68 -1.59 -23.18
CA SER A 211 -6.09 -2.48 -22.19
C SER A 211 -4.59 -2.30 -22.15
N VAL A 212 -4.00 -2.57 -20.99
CA VAL A 212 -2.56 -2.63 -20.75
C VAL A 212 -2.23 -3.95 -20.08
N ILE A 213 -1.00 -4.44 -20.26
CA ILE A 213 -0.48 -5.60 -19.54
C ILE A 213 0.60 -5.09 -18.60
N LEU A 214 0.46 -5.39 -17.33
CA LEU A 214 1.36 -4.97 -16.26
C LEU A 214 2.04 -6.18 -15.64
N ASP A 215 3.31 -6.05 -15.36
CA ASP A 215 4.05 -7.02 -14.56
C ASP A 215 4.08 -6.60 -13.09
N LYS A 216 4.49 -7.50 -12.23
CA LYS A 216 4.58 -7.29 -10.79
C LYS A 216 5.40 -6.03 -10.45
N GLY A 217 4.80 -5.12 -9.72
CA GLY A 217 5.38 -3.84 -9.32
C GLY A 217 5.30 -2.75 -10.38
N ASP A 218 4.71 -3.04 -11.54
CA ASP A 218 4.40 -2.01 -12.52
C ASP A 218 3.23 -1.15 -12.04
N THR A 219 3.29 0.12 -12.37
CA THR A 219 2.22 1.08 -12.16
C THR A 219 1.84 1.74 -13.48
N TYR A 220 0.55 2.07 -13.61
CA TYR A 220 0.00 2.75 -14.77
C TYR A 220 -0.98 3.80 -14.30
N SER A 221 -0.68 5.07 -14.53
CA SER A 221 -1.54 6.19 -14.16
C SER A 221 -2.30 6.71 -15.37
N VAL A 222 -3.52 7.18 -15.13
CA VAL A 222 -4.32 7.92 -16.11
C VAL A 222 -4.70 9.25 -15.46
N MET A 223 -4.29 10.35 -16.08
CA MET A 223 -4.49 11.72 -15.57
C MET A 223 -5.31 12.53 -16.55
N GLY A 224 -6.18 13.39 -16.03
CA GLY A 224 -6.84 14.43 -16.82
C GLY A 224 -5.83 15.38 -17.44
N ASP A 225 -6.22 16.04 -18.54
CA ASP A 225 -5.35 16.97 -19.28
C ASP A 225 -4.98 18.21 -18.44
N GLY A 226 -5.82 18.60 -17.50
CA GLY A 226 -5.54 19.67 -16.55
C GLY A 226 -5.49 21.08 -17.19
N THR A 227 -5.96 21.24 -18.42
CA THR A 227 -5.81 22.50 -19.16
C THR A 227 -6.79 23.59 -18.74
N THR A 228 -7.87 23.24 -18.00
CA THR A 228 -8.92 24.18 -17.61
C THR A 228 -9.53 23.77 -16.28
N GLN A 229 -9.74 24.72 -15.37
CA GLN A 229 -10.41 24.45 -14.09
C GLN A 229 -11.81 23.88 -14.33
N GLY A 230 -12.12 22.75 -13.67
CA GLY A 230 -13.36 22.02 -13.84
C GLY A 230 -13.52 21.42 -15.24
N GLY A 231 -12.43 21.33 -16.02
CA GLY A 231 -12.47 20.83 -17.38
C GLY A 231 -12.56 19.33 -17.47
N PHE A 232 -11.94 18.62 -16.53
CA PHE A 232 -11.81 17.16 -16.57
C PHE A 232 -12.04 16.56 -15.20
N ASP A 233 -13.08 15.74 -15.12
CA ASP A 233 -13.35 14.86 -14.00
C ASP A 233 -13.51 13.44 -14.58
N LEU A 234 -12.60 12.56 -14.24
CA LEU A 234 -12.56 11.19 -14.75
C LEU A 234 -13.41 10.21 -13.90
N SER A 235 -14.21 10.74 -12.96
CA SER A 235 -15.08 9.93 -12.12
C SER A 235 -16.08 9.10 -12.94
N GLY A 236 -16.28 7.85 -12.49
CA GLY A 236 -17.10 6.87 -13.18
C GLY A 236 -16.32 6.00 -14.17
N SER A 237 -15.04 6.29 -14.44
CA SER A 237 -14.17 5.40 -15.23
C SER A 237 -14.12 4.02 -14.63
N SER A 238 -14.26 2.99 -15.46
CA SER A 238 -14.27 1.58 -15.06
C SER A 238 -12.91 0.94 -15.32
N ILE A 239 -12.36 0.30 -14.31
CA ILE A 239 -11.06 -0.38 -14.37
C ILE A 239 -11.28 -1.85 -13.99
N THR A 240 -10.89 -2.78 -14.89
CA THR A 240 -11.08 -4.22 -14.69
C THR A 240 -9.79 -4.96 -14.99
N GLY A 241 -9.26 -5.65 -13.98
CA GLY A 241 -8.15 -6.58 -14.11
C GLY A 241 -8.63 -8.01 -14.31
N ASP A 242 -7.88 -8.82 -15.03
CA ASP A 242 -8.06 -10.29 -15.06
C ASP A 242 -7.52 -10.96 -13.78
N LYS A 243 -6.69 -10.25 -13.02
CA LYS A 243 -6.19 -10.58 -11.69
C LYS A 243 -6.46 -9.43 -10.72
N PRO A 244 -6.37 -9.64 -9.39
CA PRO A 244 -6.52 -8.57 -8.42
C PRO A 244 -5.50 -7.45 -8.63
N ILE A 245 -5.96 -6.21 -8.64
CA ILE A 245 -5.14 -5.00 -8.83
C ILE A 245 -5.38 -4.01 -7.69
N GLY A 246 -4.40 -3.16 -7.41
CA GLY A 246 -4.57 -1.98 -6.58
C GLY A 246 -5.00 -0.78 -7.42
N LEU A 247 -5.85 0.06 -6.84
CA LEU A 247 -6.25 1.33 -7.45
C LEU A 247 -6.15 2.45 -6.42
N ILE A 248 -5.47 3.53 -6.79
CA ILE A 248 -5.41 4.76 -6.02
C ILE A 248 -6.04 5.87 -6.87
N SER A 249 -7.13 6.45 -6.37
CA SER A 249 -7.69 7.70 -6.93
C SER A 249 -6.98 8.87 -6.28
N PHE A 250 -6.62 9.88 -7.06
CA PHE A 250 -5.89 11.03 -6.55
C PHE A 250 -6.26 12.34 -7.25
N HIS A 251 -5.89 13.44 -6.62
CA HIS A 251 -5.81 14.76 -7.19
C HIS A 251 -4.47 15.38 -6.77
N GLN A 252 -3.75 16.00 -7.70
CA GLN A 252 -2.42 16.56 -7.39
C GLN A 252 -2.47 17.69 -6.36
N ARG A 253 -3.54 18.46 -6.34
CA ARG A 253 -3.80 19.47 -5.31
C ARG A 253 -5.25 19.94 -5.37
N VAL A 254 -5.95 19.85 -4.25
CA VAL A 254 -7.30 20.43 -4.03
C VAL A 254 -7.15 21.62 -3.07
N ILE A 255 -7.87 22.71 -3.34
CA ILE A 255 -7.92 23.90 -2.51
C ILE A 255 -9.34 24.10 -2.01
#